data_4b92ac2632da20d2727b0ac6593c066f
#
_entry.id   4b92ac2632da20d2727b0ac6593c066f
#
_cell.length_a   1.000
_cell.length_b   1.000
_cell.length_c   1.000
_cell.angle_alpha   90.00
_cell.angle_beta   90.00
_cell.angle_gamma   90.00
#
_symmetry.space_group_name_H-M   'P 1'
#
loop_
_entity.id
_entity.type
_entity.pdbx_description
1 polymer ?
#
loop_
_entity_poly.entity_id
_entity_poly.type
_entity_poly.pdbx_seq_one_letter_code
_entity_poly.pdbx_strand_id
1 'polypeptide(L)'
;KWYTKAAEQECPEAQYELGVCYEAGDGVGKDEAKAAGLYRKAAVQGYAEAQKKLGDCYTHGTGVAKDLEQAFECYSKAAKQGNVKAQYNLGLCYMKGNGVTKDLVQAVEWYERAAEQGLAEAQYYLGRCYNNGEGVEKDPKKAAMWCEKAAEQGIAVAQYYLGCCYEDGKGVTKDLARAAEWYRKAAESGNVKAQFALGKCYYDGNGTEMNYSEAVKWYRKAAEQGDADAQNSLGYYYERGEGVAKDLGKAIEWYRKSADNGNELAQCNLGLCYECGKGVTKDLVKAAEWYQKAAEQGSAEAQNRLGECYFYGRGEPENKSAAVKWYEKAAEQGIANAQYNLGYCYEKGYGVTKDKEQAMQWYKKAADQGHESAKEAIDGMESGGMGAAVAGGVALAATGLIWKILRI
;
A
#
# COMPACT_ATOMS: atom_id res chain seq x y z
N LYS A 1 -30.20 7.18 -39.41
CA LYS A 1 -31.40 7.72 -40.13
C LYS A 1 -32.69 7.76 -39.29
N TRP A 2 -33.09 6.64 -38.61
CA TRP A 2 -34.33 6.61 -37.83
C TRP A 2 -34.26 7.47 -36.60
N TYR A 3 -33.19 7.37 -35.83
CA TYR A 3 -32.98 8.26 -34.64
C TYR A 3 -32.92 9.73 -35.00
N THR A 4 -32.34 10.10 -36.14
CA THR A 4 -32.28 11.50 -36.58
C THR A 4 -33.65 12.08 -36.78
N LYS A 5 -34.54 11.35 -37.53
CA LYS A 5 -35.94 11.78 -37.79
C LYS A 5 -36.76 11.87 -36.50
N ALA A 6 -36.60 10.89 -35.60
CA ALA A 6 -37.34 10.90 -34.33
C ALA A 6 -36.80 11.97 -33.37
N ALA A 7 -35.49 12.23 -33.36
CA ALA A 7 -34.90 13.30 -32.57
C ALA A 7 -35.31 14.71 -33.05
N GLU A 8 -35.51 14.87 -34.37
CA GLU A 8 -36.07 16.09 -34.98
C GLU A 8 -37.55 16.32 -34.55
N GLN A 9 -38.29 15.25 -34.21
CA GLN A 9 -39.63 15.29 -33.64
C GLN A 9 -39.64 15.40 -32.11
N GLU A 10 -38.53 15.81 -31.53
CA GLU A 10 -38.35 16.06 -30.10
C GLU A 10 -38.54 14.82 -29.19
N CYS A 11 -38.48 13.60 -29.73
CA CYS A 11 -38.51 12.38 -28.91
C CYS A 11 -37.27 12.28 -28.03
N PRO A 12 -37.39 12.31 -26.68
CA PRO A 12 -36.21 12.36 -25.79
C PRO A 12 -35.35 11.10 -25.84
N GLU A 13 -35.96 9.92 -26.01
CA GLU A 13 -35.23 8.67 -26.18
C GLU A 13 -34.40 8.70 -27.48
N ALA A 14 -34.96 9.19 -28.56
CA ALA A 14 -34.26 9.29 -29.84
C ALA A 14 -33.13 10.33 -29.82
N GLN A 15 -33.34 11.45 -29.12
CA GLN A 15 -32.29 12.44 -28.88
C GLN A 15 -31.14 11.83 -28.08
N TYR A 16 -31.45 11.07 -27.02
CA TYR A 16 -30.45 10.36 -26.23
C TYR A 16 -29.66 9.35 -27.08
N GLU A 17 -30.34 8.47 -27.81
CA GLU A 17 -29.69 7.45 -28.66
C GLU A 17 -28.84 8.07 -29.78
N LEU A 18 -29.33 9.14 -30.41
CA LEU A 18 -28.55 9.88 -31.40
C LEU A 18 -27.32 10.54 -30.74
N GLY A 19 -27.45 11.02 -29.51
CA GLY A 19 -26.34 11.51 -28.70
C GLY A 19 -25.29 10.43 -28.47
N VAL A 20 -25.69 9.22 -28.13
CA VAL A 20 -24.79 8.05 -27.96
C VAL A 20 -24.07 7.73 -29.29
N CYS A 21 -24.78 7.77 -30.43
CA CYS A 21 -24.15 7.58 -31.72
C CYS A 21 -23.08 8.63 -32.02
N TYR A 22 -23.30 9.91 -31.72
CA TYR A 22 -22.30 10.96 -31.89
C TYR A 22 -21.14 10.83 -30.91
N GLU A 23 -21.37 10.40 -29.67
CA GLU A 23 -20.34 10.14 -28.65
C GLU A 23 -19.39 9.02 -29.11
N ALA A 24 -19.95 7.93 -29.63
CA ALA A 24 -19.19 6.76 -30.10
C ALA A 24 -18.61 6.93 -31.51
N GLY A 25 -19.25 7.72 -32.38
CA GLY A 25 -18.96 7.81 -33.81
C GLY A 25 -19.65 6.70 -34.62
N ASP A 26 -20.74 6.13 -34.10
CA ASP A 26 -21.45 5.01 -34.70
C ASP A 26 -22.45 5.50 -35.76
N GLY A 27 -22.16 5.18 -37.04
CA GLY A 27 -22.99 5.59 -38.17
C GLY A 27 -23.01 7.07 -38.48
N VAL A 28 -22.27 7.86 -37.70
CA VAL A 28 -22.03 9.32 -37.83
C VAL A 28 -20.60 9.63 -37.41
N GLY A 29 -20.04 10.75 -37.86
CA GLY A 29 -18.74 11.20 -37.35
C GLY A 29 -18.81 11.52 -35.85
N LYS A 30 -17.79 11.10 -35.08
CA LYS A 30 -17.72 11.41 -33.65
C LYS A 30 -17.77 12.93 -33.43
N ASP A 31 -18.69 13.37 -32.56
CA ASP A 31 -18.89 14.78 -32.24
C ASP A 31 -19.45 14.92 -30.81
N GLU A 32 -18.56 15.11 -29.87
CA GLU A 32 -18.92 15.20 -28.43
C GLU A 32 -19.79 16.42 -28.12
N ALA A 33 -19.61 17.51 -28.84
CA ALA A 33 -20.42 18.74 -28.63
C ALA A 33 -21.86 18.51 -29.10
N LYS A 34 -22.07 17.84 -30.25
CA LYS A 34 -23.41 17.45 -30.67
C LYS A 34 -24.03 16.44 -29.74
N ALA A 35 -23.26 15.45 -29.25
CA ALA A 35 -23.73 14.48 -28.27
C ALA A 35 -24.26 15.18 -27.00
N ALA A 36 -23.46 16.07 -26.39
CA ALA A 36 -23.85 16.83 -25.22
C ALA A 36 -25.07 17.72 -25.47
N GLY A 37 -25.16 18.33 -26.65
CA GLY A 37 -26.33 19.13 -27.07
C GLY A 37 -27.62 18.29 -27.16
N LEU A 38 -27.53 17.06 -27.64
CA LEU A 38 -28.65 16.11 -27.72
C LEU A 38 -29.03 15.58 -26.34
N TYR A 39 -28.05 15.24 -25.49
CA TYR A 39 -28.33 14.88 -24.10
C TYR A 39 -29.02 16.01 -23.33
N ARG A 40 -28.63 17.27 -23.56
CA ARG A 40 -29.28 18.42 -22.96
C ARG A 40 -30.74 18.55 -23.38
N LYS A 41 -31.06 18.36 -24.65
CA LYS A 41 -32.43 18.38 -25.15
C LYS A 41 -33.31 17.32 -24.48
N ALA A 42 -32.81 16.07 -24.44
CA ALA A 42 -33.53 14.99 -23.78
C ALA A 42 -33.62 15.18 -22.24
N ALA A 43 -32.55 15.70 -21.61
CA ALA A 43 -32.51 15.95 -20.18
C ALA A 43 -33.53 17.02 -19.70
N VAL A 44 -33.71 18.05 -20.50
CA VAL A 44 -34.72 19.11 -20.22
C VAL A 44 -36.13 18.53 -20.28
N GLN A 45 -36.37 17.52 -21.12
CA GLN A 45 -37.64 16.82 -21.18
C GLN A 45 -37.84 15.80 -20.04
N GLY A 46 -36.86 15.68 -19.14
CA GLY A 46 -36.97 14.81 -17.98
C GLY A 46 -36.38 13.41 -18.17
N TYR A 47 -35.74 13.08 -19.30
CA TYR A 47 -35.19 11.75 -19.54
C TYR A 47 -34.01 11.47 -18.65
N ALA A 48 -34.14 10.52 -17.71
CA ALA A 48 -33.20 10.30 -16.64
C ALA A 48 -31.81 9.86 -17.11
N GLU A 49 -31.74 8.99 -18.13
CA GLU A 49 -30.49 8.54 -18.74
C GLU A 49 -29.73 9.71 -19.37
N ALA A 50 -30.44 10.60 -20.05
CA ALA A 50 -29.83 11.80 -20.64
C ALA A 50 -29.37 12.79 -19.58
N GLN A 51 -30.12 12.95 -18.48
CA GLN A 51 -29.69 13.77 -17.34
C GLN A 51 -28.41 13.20 -16.74
N LYS A 52 -28.32 11.89 -16.53
CA LYS A 52 -27.10 11.23 -16.03
C LYS A 52 -25.93 11.43 -16.99
N LYS A 53 -26.14 11.20 -18.28
CA LYS A 53 -25.09 11.39 -19.32
C LYS A 53 -24.63 12.84 -19.44
N LEU A 54 -25.54 13.80 -19.35
CA LEU A 54 -25.19 15.22 -19.33
C LEU A 54 -24.37 15.58 -18.09
N GLY A 55 -24.71 14.99 -16.94
CA GLY A 55 -23.90 15.09 -15.73
C GLY A 55 -22.48 14.56 -15.91
N ASP A 56 -22.31 13.43 -16.62
CA ASP A 56 -20.98 12.90 -16.98
C ASP A 56 -20.22 13.89 -17.89
N CYS A 57 -20.91 14.47 -18.88
CA CYS A 57 -20.31 15.47 -19.77
C CYS A 57 -19.78 16.68 -18.99
N TYR A 58 -20.56 17.21 -18.05
CA TYR A 58 -20.12 18.33 -17.21
C TYR A 58 -19.01 17.94 -16.23
N THR A 59 -19.03 16.71 -15.71
CA THR A 59 -17.98 16.23 -14.79
C THR A 59 -16.61 16.16 -15.48
N HIS A 60 -16.58 15.71 -16.74
CA HIS A 60 -15.33 15.47 -17.49
C HIS A 60 -14.97 16.61 -18.45
N GLY A 61 -15.90 17.49 -18.77
CA GLY A 61 -15.73 18.52 -19.79
C GLY A 61 -15.83 17.96 -21.22
N THR A 62 -16.61 16.89 -21.42
CA THR A 62 -16.77 16.22 -22.72
C THR A 62 -17.87 16.89 -23.53
N GLY A 63 -17.51 17.56 -24.60
CA GLY A 63 -18.45 18.30 -25.47
C GLY A 63 -19.07 19.57 -24.84
N VAL A 64 -18.74 19.85 -23.58
CA VAL A 64 -19.12 21.06 -22.81
C VAL A 64 -17.99 21.47 -21.91
N ALA A 65 -17.97 22.71 -21.45
CA ALA A 65 -17.02 23.11 -20.40
C ALA A 65 -17.32 22.32 -19.11
N LYS A 66 -16.26 21.93 -18.40
CA LYS A 66 -16.39 21.26 -17.11
C LYS A 66 -17.08 22.16 -16.10
N ASP A 67 -18.15 21.63 -15.48
CA ASP A 67 -18.96 22.36 -14.50
C ASP A 67 -19.54 21.35 -13.49
N LEU A 68 -18.97 21.31 -12.29
CA LEU A 68 -19.37 20.35 -11.27
C LEU A 68 -20.74 20.69 -10.63
N GLU A 69 -21.15 21.96 -10.62
CA GLU A 69 -22.47 22.36 -10.12
C GLU A 69 -23.57 21.87 -11.07
N GLN A 70 -23.38 22.07 -12.37
CA GLN A 70 -24.30 21.53 -13.37
C GLN A 70 -24.32 19.99 -13.39
N ALA A 71 -23.16 19.34 -13.17
CA ALA A 71 -23.10 17.89 -13.02
C ALA A 71 -23.93 17.40 -11.84
N PHE A 72 -23.77 18.04 -10.68
CA PHE A 72 -24.54 17.71 -9.48
C PHE A 72 -26.06 17.89 -9.70
N GLU A 73 -26.49 18.98 -10.32
CA GLU A 73 -27.91 19.18 -10.65
C GLU A 73 -28.45 18.08 -11.56
N CYS A 74 -27.71 17.73 -12.60
CA CYS A 74 -28.09 16.67 -13.53
C CYS A 74 -28.21 15.32 -12.82
N TYR A 75 -27.20 14.93 -12.01
CA TYR A 75 -27.27 13.71 -11.23
C TYR A 75 -28.41 13.72 -10.22
N SER A 76 -28.65 14.83 -9.55
CA SER A 76 -29.77 14.98 -8.59
C SER A 76 -31.11 14.74 -9.25
N LYS A 77 -31.33 15.30 -10.45
CA LYS A 77 -32.59 15.11 -11.21
C LYS A 77 -32.79 13.65 -11.60
N ALA A 78 -31.75 13.00 -12.16
CA ALA A 78 -31.82 11.62 -12.57
C ALA A 78 -31.94 10.65 -11.36
N ALA A 79 -31.21 10.90 -10.28
CA ALA A 79 -31.24 10.08 -9.07
C ALA A 79 -32.60 10.07 -8.39
N LYS A 80 -33.29 11.23 -8.35
CA LYS A 80 -34.65 11.35 -7.83
C LYS A 80 -35.69 10.58 -8.65
N GLN A 81 -35.41 10.31 -9.93
CA GLN A 81 -36.20 9.46 -10.81
C GLN A 81 -35.86 7.97 -10.67
N GLY A 82 -34.94 7.62 -9.79
CA GLY A 82 -34.54 6.22 -9.55
C GLY A 82 -33.38 5.73 -10.42
N ASN A 83 -32.74 6.59 -11.23
CA ASN A 83 -31.58 6.15 -12.01
C ASN A 83 -30.43 5.74 -11.10
N VAL A 84 -30.13 4.45 -11.09
CA VAL A 84 -29.21 3.81 -10.13
C VAL A 84 -27.79 4.37 -10.23
N LYS A 85 -27.31 4.56 -11.47
CA LYS A 85 -25.95 5.12 -11.70
C LYS A 85 -25.88 6.59 -11.30
N ALA A 86 -26.98 7.35 -11.48
CA ALA A 86 -27.04 8.72 -11.03
C ALA A 86 -27.08 8.83 -9.50
N GLN A 87 -27.77 7.92 -8.81
CA GLN A 87 -27.73 7.84 -7.34
C GLN A 87 -26.31 7.62 -6.82
N TYR A 88 -25.59 6.70 -7.40
CA TYR A 88 -24.17 6.48 -7.07
C TYR A 88 -23.31 7.72 -7.34
N ASN A 89 -23.46 8.35 -8.51
CA ASN A 89 -22.70 9.56 -8.85
C ASN A 89 -23.05 10.72 -7.92
N LEU A 90 -24.32 10.86 -7.51
CA LEU A 90 -24.76 11.86 -6.54
C LEU A 90 -24.12 11.60 -5.16
N GLY A 91 -24.05 10.33 -4.73
CA GLY A 91 -23.30 9.94 -3.55
C GLY A 91 -21.81 10.33 -3.63
N LEU A 92 -21.18 10.16 -4.80
CA LEU A 92 -19.80 10.61 -5.03
C LEU A 92 -19.67 12.14 -4.96
N CYS A 93 -20.66 12.89 -5.46
CA CYS A 93 -20.66 14.35 -5.37
C CYS A 93 -20.65 14.80 -3.91
N TYR A 94 -21.53 14.26 -3.08
CA TYR A 94 -21.57 14.57 -1.64
C TYR A 94 -20.31 14.10 -0.90
N MET A 95 -19.78 12.93 -1.24
CA MET A 95 -18.55 12.38 -0.63
C MET A 95 -17.33 13.29 -0.84
N LYS A 96 -17.22 13.86 -2.06
CA LYS A 96 -16.05 14.66 -2.47
C LYS A 96 -16.27 16.17 -2.35
N GLY A 97 -17.52 16.65 -2.22
CA GLY A 97 -17.86 18.05 -2.32
C GLY A 97 -17.82 18.60 -3.75
N ASN A 98 -18.15 17.76 -4.74
CA ASN A 98 -18.13 18.13 -6.15
C ASN A 98 -19.45 18.79 -6.55
N GLY A 99 -19.42 20.11 -6.77
CA GLY A 99 -20.61 20.89 -7.13
C GLY A 99 -21.62 21.07 -5.98
N VAL A 100 -21.28 20.64 -4.78
CA VAL A 100 -22.09 20.74 -3.56
C VAL A 100 -21.17 20.73 -2.35
N THR A 101 -21.62 21.25 -1.23
CA THR A 101 -20.90 21.11 0.05
C THR A 101 -20.79 19.62 0.41
N LYS A 102 -19.59 19.21 0.84
CA LYS A 102 -19.33 17.82 1.26
C LYS A 102 -20.27 17.43 2.40
N ASP A 103 -20.97 16.31 2.22
CA ASP A 103 -21.90 15.76 3.22
C ASP A 103 -21.85 14.22 3.17
N LEU A 104 -21.18 13.64 4.17
CA LEU A 104 -20.96 12.18 4.21
C LEU A 104 -22.24 11.41 4.53
N VAL A 105 -23.19 12.01 5.25
CA VAL A 105 -24.49 11.38 5.56
C VAL A 105 -25.31 11.26 4.29
N GLN A 106 -25.43 12.35 3.54
CA GLN A 106 -26.10 12.33 2.23
C GLN A 106 -25.43 11.38 1.25
N ALA A 107 -24.09 11.32 1.26
CA ALA A 107 -23.36 10.37 0.40
C ALA A 107 -23.79 8.91 0.68
N VAL A 108 -23.87 8.55 1.96
CA VAL A 108 -24.27 7.20 2.39
C VAL A 108 -25.71 6.90 2.00
N GLU A 109 -26.65 7.82 2.24
CA GLU A 109 -28.05 7.62 1.86
C GLU A 109 -28.22 7.32 0.36
N TRP A 110 -27.47 8.02 -0.50
CA TRP A 110 -27.51 7.78 -1.93
C TRP A 110 -26.80 6.49 -2.34
N TYR A 111 -25.70 6.13 -1.67
CA TYR A 111 -25.07 4.82 -1.88
C TYR A 111 -25.98 3.67 -1.44
N GLU A 112 -26.71 3.81 -0.31
CA GLU A 112 -27.68 2.79 0.12
C GLU A 112 -28.73 2.53 -0.94
N ARG A 113 -29.37 3.59 -1.47
CA ARG A 113 -30.37 3.45 -2.53
C ARG A 113 -29.84 2.75 -3.77
N ALA A 114 -28.63 3.09 -4.21
CA ALA A 114 -28.02 2.44 -5.37
C ALA A 114 -27.57 1.00 -5.07
N ALA A 115 -27.05 0.74 -3.87
CA ALA A 115 -26.58 -0.57 -3.42
C ALA A 115 -27.74 -1.57 -3.25
N GLU A 116 -28.86 -1.12 -2.72
CA GLU A 116 -30.10 -1.92 -2.59
C GLU A 116 -30.67 -2.31 -3.96
N GLN A 117 -30.48 -1.49 -4.98
CA GLN A 117 -30.81 -1.81 -6.37
C GLN A 117 -29.74 -2.67 -7.07
N GLY A 118 -28.72 -3.11 -6.35
CA GLY A 118 -27.75 -4.09 -6.84
C GLY A 118 -26.49 -3.50 -7.50
N LEU A 119 -26.28 -2.18 -7.52
CA LEU A 119 -25.09 -1.60 -8.14
C LEU A 119 -23.83 -1.94 -7.33
N ALA A 120 -22.94 -2.73 -7.93
CA ALA A 120 -21.77 -3.27 -7.27
C ALA A 120 -20.80 -2.18 -6.75
N GLU A 121 -20.59 -1.11 -7.52
CA GLU A 121 -19.76 0.01 -7.11
C GLU A 121 -20.35 0.71 -5.86
N ALA A 122 -21.66 0.90 -5.83
CA ALA A 122 -22.33 1.49 -4.67
C ALA A 122 -22.25 0.59 -3.43
N GLN A 123 -22.40 -0.72 -3.59
CA GLN A 123 -22.23 -1.70 -2.52
C GLN A 123 -20.81 -1.63 -1.93
N TYR A 124 -19.78 -1.56 -2.76
CA TYR A 124 -18.40 -1.40 -2.32
C TYR A 124 -18.19 -0.08 -1.55
N TYR A 125 -18.65 1.04 -2.09
CA TYR A 125 -18.50 2.34 -1.42
C TYR A 125 -19.27 2.41 -0.10
N LEU A 126 -20.45 1.82 -0.05
CA LEU A 126 -21.24 1.72 1.19
C LEU A 126 -20.51 0.85 2.23
N GLY A 127 -19.97 -0.30 1.83
CA GLY A 127 -19.15 -1.14 2.69
C GLY A 127 -17.94 -0.38 3.25
N ARG A 128 -17.28 0.45 2.44
CA ARG A 128 -16.17 1.30 2.88
C ARG A 128 -16.63 2.37 3.88
N CYS A 129 -17.80 2.97 3.67
CA CYS A 129 -18.36 3.93 4.63
C CYS A 129 -18.59 3.29 6.00
N TYR A 130 -19.17 2.10 6.05
CA TYR A 130 -19.33 1.35 7.31
C TYR A 130 -18.00 0.92 7.94
N ASN A 131 -16.98 0.58 7.13
CA ASN A 131 -15.67 0.24 7.66
C ASN A 131 -14.98 1.42 8.35
N ASN A 132 -15.07 2.60 7.75
CA ASN A 132 -14.36 3.79 8.21
C ASN A 132 -15.16 4.62 9.21
N GLY A 133 -16.47 4.46 9.28
CA GLY A 133 -17.39 5.36 10.02
C GLY A 133 -17.58 6.69 9.28
N GLU A 134 -17.60 6.67 7.95
CA GLU A 134 -17.77 7.87 7.11
C GLU A 134 -19.28 8.11 6.85
N GLY A 135 -19.89 9.09 7.52
CA GLY A 135 -21.31 9.41 7.41
C GLY A 135 -22.27 8.42 8.07
N VAL A 136 -21.75 7.34 8.65
CA VAL A 136 -22.48 6.33 9.44
C VAL A 136 -21.63 5.87 10.60
N GLU A 137 -22.23 5.26 11.60
CA GLU A 137 -21.50 4.58 12.66
C GLU A 137 -20.70 3.39 12.07
N LYS A 138 -19.48 3.23 12.55
CA LYS A 138 -18.59 2.14 12.12
C LYS A 138 -19.20 0.79 12.47
N ASP A 139 -19.42 -0.04 11.45
CA ASP A 139 -19.98 -1.38 11.57
C ASP A 139 -19.23 -2.36 10.65
N PRO A 140 -18.23 -3.09 11.17
CA PRO A 140 -17.46 -4.05 10.36
C PRO A 140 -18.31 -5.19 9.77
N LYS A 141 -19.43 -5.58 10.43
CA LYS A 141 -20.31 -6.62 9.90
C LYS A 141 -21.05 -6.16 8.66
N LYS A 142 -21.65 -4.95 8.72
CA LYS A 142 -22.28 -4.34 7.55
C LYS A 142 -21.26 -4.05 6.45
N ALA A 143 -20.05 -3.62 6.82
CA ALA A 143 -18.96 -3.42 5.85
C ALA A 143 -18.64 -4.70 5.08
N ALA A 144 -18.42 -5.81 5.78
CA ALA A 144 -18.14 -7.10 5.16
C ALA A 144 -19.31 -7.58 4.29
N MET A 145 -20.55 -7.48 4.77
CA MET A 145 -21.76 -7.88 4.04
C MET A 145 -21.91 -7.14 2.71
N TRP A 146 -21.73 -5.81 2.71
CA TRP A 146 -21.85 -5.03 1.49
C TRP A 146 -20.68 -5.26 0.52
N CYS A 147 -19.47 -5.41 1.07
CA CYS A 147 -18.30 -5.78 0.26
C CYS A 147 -18.42 -7.19 -0.34
N GLU A 148 -19.05 -8.16 0.36
CA GLU A 148 -19.31 -9.49 -0.16
C GLU A 148 -20.21 -9.44 -1.40
N LYS A 149 -21.33 -8.70 -1.33
CA LYS A 149 -22.22 -8.49 -2.49
C LYS A 149 -21.50 -7.88 -3.69
N ALA A 150 -20.63 -6.89 -3.46
CA ALA A 150 -19.84 -6.28 -4.52
C ALA A 150 -18.77 -7.24 -5.06
N ALA A 151 -18.14 -8.04 -4.20
CA ALA A 151 -17.12 -9.02 -4.55
C ALA A 151 -17.68 -10.17 -5.39
N GLU A 152 -18.89 -10.64 -5.08
CA GLU A 152 -19.63 -11.63 -5.87
C GLU A 152 -19.94 -11.14 -7.28
N GLN A 153 -20.13 -9.85 -7.46
CA GLN A 153 -20.32 -9.22 -8.76
C GLN A 153 -18.99 -8.90 -9.50
N GLY A 154 -17.85 -9.32 -8.94
CA GLY A 154 -16.54 -9.22 -9.61
C GLY A 154 -15.78 -7.92 -9.37
N ILE A 155 -16.18 -7.08 -8.43
CA ILE A 155 -15.41 -5.87 -8.08
C ILE A 155 -14.10 -6.29 -7.38
N ALA A 156 -12.98 -6.23 -8.09
CA ALA A 156 -11.69 -6.72 -7.61
C ALA A 156 -11.22 -6.06 -6.29
N VAL A 157 -11.48 -4.76 -6.12
CA VAL A 157 -11.14 -4.08 -4.87
C VAL A 157 -12.01 -4.53 -3.69
N ALA A 158 -13.26 -4.92 -3.94
CA ALA A 158 -14.14 -5.49 -2.92
C ALA A 158 -13.73 -6.93 -2.57
N GLN A 159 -13.31 -7.72 -3.57
CA GLN A 159 -12.77 -9.07 -3.37
C GLN A 159 -11.51 -9.02 -2.50
N TYR A 160 -10.56 -8.11 -2.80
CA TYR A 160 -9.37 -7.91 -1.98
C TYR A 160 -9.73 -7.52 -0.54
N TYR A 161 -10.63 -6.54 -0.36
CA TYR A 161 -11.07 -6.11 0.96
C TYR A 161 -11.73 -7.24 1.76
N LEU A 162 -12.57 -8.05 1.10
CA LEU A 162 -13.20 -9.20 1.73
C LEU A 162 -12.17 -10.26 2.14
N GLY A 163 -11.13 -10.47 1.33
CA GLY A 163 -9.97 -11.28 1.71
C GLY A 163 -9.33 -10.80 3.00
N CYS A 164 -9.08 -9.49 3.14
CA CYS A 164 -8.57 -8.88 4.37
C CYS A 164 -9.53 -9.10 5.56
N CYS A 165 -10.85 -8.99 5.33
CA CYS A 165 -11.84 -9.23 6.38
C CYS A 165 -11.76 -10.67 6.92
N TYR A 166 -11.62 -11.67 6.05
CA TYR A 166 -11.46 -13.06 6.47
C TYR A 166 -10.10 -13.35 7.10
N GLU A 167 -9.02 -12.70 6.63
CA GLU A 167 -7.69 -12.82 7.22
C GLU A 167 -7.64 -12.30 8.66
N ASP A 168 -8.24 -11.14 8.90
CA ASP A 168 -8.24 -10.48 10.21
C ASP A 168 -9.39 -10.93 11.13
N GLY A 169 -10.48 -11.52 10.59
CA GLY A 169 -11.73 -11.77 11.31
C GLY A 169 -12.55 -10.49 11.56
N LYS A 170 -12.42 -9.47 10.69
CA LYS A 170 -13.14 -8.20 10.80
C LYS A 170 -14.53 -8.29 10.17
N GLY A 171 -15.56 -8.25 10.99
CA GLY A 171 -16.95 -8.35 10.55
C GLY A 171 -17.40 -9.75 10.12
N VAL A 172 -16.49 -10.67 9.96
CA VAL A 172 -16.69 -12.10 9.65
C VAL A 172 -15.82 -12.96 10.57
N THR A 173 -16.13 -14.26 10.68
CA THR A 173 -15.23 -15.18 11.37
C THR A 173 -13.94 -15.33 10.57
N LYS A 174 -12.80 -15.29 11.26
CA LYS A 174 -11.48 -15.48 10.64
C LYS A 174 -11.41 -16.81 9.90
N ASP A 175 -11.03 -16.78 8.63
CA ASP A 175 -10.89 -17.94 7.74
C ASP A 175 -9.85 -17.67 6.67
N LEU A 176 -8.64 -18.20 6.88
CA LEU A 176 -7.51 -17.97 5.97
C LEU A 176 -7.71 -18.63 4.59
N ALA A 177 -8.44 -19.75 4.52
CA ALA A 177 -8.73 -20.40 3.25
C ALA A 177 -9.65 -19.52 2.38
N ARG A 178 -10.72 -18.99 2.97
CA ARG A 178 -11.58 -18.00 2.29
C ARG A 178 -10.83 -16.73 1.94
N ALA A 179 -9.94 -16.25 2.80
CA ALA A 179 -9.11 -15.10 2.50
C ALA A 179 -8.29 -15.32 1.21
N ALA A 180 -7.58 -16.46 1.13
CA ALA A 180 -6.78 -16.82 -0.04
C ALA A 180 -7.63 -16.98 -1.32
N GLU A 181 -8.84 -17.54 -1.22
CA GLU A 181 -9.77 -17.64 -2.35
C GLU A 181 -10.18 -16.26 -2.89
N TRP A 182 -10.52 -15.33 -2.00
CA TRP A 182 -10.90 -13.98 -2.40
C TRP A 182 -9.71 -13.18 -2.95
N TYR A 183 -8.52 -13.33 -2.34
CA TYR A 183 -7.29 -12.75 -2.89
C TYR A 183 -7.01 -13.30 -4.29
N ARG A 184 -7.22 -14.59 -4.55
CA ARG A 184 -7.03 -15.19 -5.86
C ARG A 184 -7.95 -14.58 -6.92
N LYS A 185 -9.26 -14.47 -6.63
CA LYS A 185 -10.23 -13.83 -7.55
C LYS A 185 -9.81 -12.39 -7.89
N ALA A 186 -9.46 -11.61 -6.86
CA ALA A 186 -9.00 -10.24 -7.05
C ALA A 186 -7.68 -10.16 -7.83
N ALA A 187 -6.73 -11.05 -7.54
CA ALA A 187 -5.41 -11.11 -8.19
C ALA A 187 -5.51 -11.51 -9.67
N GLU A 188 -6.40 -12.44 -10.00
CA GLU A 188 -6.72 -12.83 -11.39
C GLU A 188 -7.35 -11.69 -12.17
N SER A 189 -8.13 -10.84 -11.50
CA SER A 189 -8.69 -9.60 -12.05
C SER A 189 -7.68 -8.44 -12.13
N GLY A 190 -6.40 -8.69 -11.81
CA GLY A 190 -5.32 -7.72 -11.93
C GLY A 190 -5.11 -6.80 -10.72
N ASN A 191 -5.82 -7.00 -9.61
CA ASN A 191 -5.62 -6.20 -8.41
C ASN A 191 -4.22 -6.44 -7.81
N VAL A 192 -3.39 -5.41 -7.84
CA VAL A 192 -1.98 -5.47 -7.45
C VAL A 192 -1.79 -5.88 -5.99
N LYS A 193 -2.58 -5.29 -5.08
CA LYS A 193 -2.52 -5.62 -3.66
C LYS A 193 -2.93 -7.07 -3.38
N ALA A 194 -3.92 -7.57 -4.12
CA ALA A 194 -4.33 -8.96 -4.01
C ALA A 194 -3.28 -9.93 -4.56
N GLN A 195 -2.57 -9.57 -5.62
CA GLN A 195 -1.46 -10.36 -6.14
C GLN A 195 -0.35 -10.48 -5.10
N PHE A 196 0.01 -9.37 -4.43
CA PHE A 196 0.98 -9.41 -3.33
C PHE A 196 0.48 -10.26 -2.16
N ALA A 197 -0.76 -10.04 -1.70
CA ALA A 197 -1.37 -10.80 -0.60
C ALA A 197 -1.44 -12.30 -0.90
N LEU A 198 -1.82 -12.69 -2.13
CA LEU A 198 -1.84 -14.08 -2.53
C LEU A 198 -0.44 -14.69 -2.59
N GLY A 199 0.56 -13.93 -3.03
CA GLY A 199 1.96 -14.32 -2.95
C GLY A 199 2.38 -14.62 -1.50
N LYS A 200 1.96 -13.77 -0.55
CA LYS A 200 2.19 -13.97 0.88
C LYS A 200 1.46 -15.22 1.41
N CYS A 201 0.22 -15.47 0.98
CA CYS A 201 -0.51 -16.69 1.33
C CYS A 201 0.27 -17.96 0.93
N TYR A 202 0.82 -18.02 -0.28
CA TYR A 202 1.63 -19.13 -0.72
C TYR A 202 2.99 -19.22 -0.03
N TYR A 203 3.57 -18.09 0.37
CA TYR A 203 4.82 -18.05 1.12
C TYR A 203 4.66 -18.63 2.54
N ASP A 204 3.66 -18.15 3.26
CA ASP A 204 3.42 -18.51 4.66
C ASP A 204 2.64 -19.84 4.81
N GLY A 205 1.98 -20.33 3.75
CA GLY A 205 1.02 -21.44 3.82
C GLY A 205 -0.30 -21.02 4.48
N ASN A 206 -0.61 -19.73 4.50
CA ASN A 206 -1.81 -19.18 5.11
C ASN A 206 -3.02 -19.34 4.17
N GLY A 207 -3.88 -20.33 4.46
CA GLY A 207 -5.05 -20.64 3.64
C GLY A 207 -4.73 -21.33 2.31
N THR A 208 -3.48 -21.64 2.05
CA THR A 208 -2.98 -22.43 0.92
C THR A 208 -1.91 -23.39 1.41
N GLU A 209 -1.53 -24.37 0.60
CA GLU A 209 -0.27 -25.08 0.82
C GLU A 209 0.91 -24.14 0.53
N MET A 210 1.96 -24.21 1.36
CA MET A 210 3.18 -23.43 1.16
C MET A 210 3.83 -23.78 -0.19
N ASN A 211 4.03 -22.78 -1.04
CA ASN A 211 4.58 -22.96 -2.39
C ASN A 211 5.34 -21.72 -2.85
N TYR A 212 6.65 -21.73 -2.70
CA TYR A 212 7.50 -20.61 -3.09
C TYR A 212 7.46 -20.30 -4.60
N SER A 213 7.25 -21.30 -5.46
CA SER A 213 7.16 -21.08 -6.91
C SER A 213 5.88 -20.29 -7.26
N GLU A 214 4.75 -20.63 -6.65
CA GLU A 214 3.51 -19.85 -6.81
C GLU A 214 3.64 -18.45 -6.17
N ALA A 215 4.27 -18.34 -4.98
CA ALA A 215 4.53 -17.05 -4.35
C ALA A 215 5.32 -16.12 -5.30
N VAL A 216 6.41 -16.62 -5.89
CA VAL A 216 7.24 -15.86 -6.84
C VAL A 216 6.45 -15.44 -8.08
N LYS A 217 5.56 -16.29 -8.61
CA LYS A 217 4.71 -15.91 -9.77
C LYS A 217 3.80 -14.72 -9.44
N TRP A 218 3.17 -14.74 -8.28
CA TRP A 218 2.26 -13.67 -7.89
C TRP A 218 3.00 -12.41 -7.50
N TYR A 219 4.10 -12.50 -6.77
CA TYR A 219 4.97 -11.34 -6.49
C TYR A 219 5.49 -10.71 -7.77
N ARG A 220 5.86 -11.51 -8.79
CA ARG A 220 6.30 -10.97 -10.08
C ARG A 220 5.21 -10.16 -10.76
N LYS A 221 3.98 -10.65 -10.80
CA LYS A 221 2.85 -9.92 -11.37
C LYS A 221 2.62 -8.56 -10.68
N ALA A 222 2.68 -8.53 -9.35
CA ALA A 222 2.56 -7.30 -8.58
C ALA A 222 3.77 -6.38 -8.80
N ALA A 223 4.98 -6.92 -8.79
CA ALA A 223 6.23 -6.19 -8.98
C ALA A 223 6.32 -5.52 -10.36
N GLU A 224 5.88 -6.21 -11.41
CA GLU A 224 5.81 -5.69 -12.78
C GLU A 224 4.79 -4.55 -12.92
N GLN A 225 3.79 -4.49 -12.06
CA GLN A 225 2.84 -3.38 -11.95
C GLN A 225 3.31 -2.26 -11.01
N GLY A 226 4.52 -2.37 -10.47
CA GLY A 226 5.14 -1.30 -9.68
C GLY A 226 4.97 -1.42 -8.16
N ASP A 227 4.40 -2.51 -7.64
CA ASP A 227 4.30 -2.71 -6.20
C ASP A 227 5.69 -2.87 -5.57
N ALA A 228 6.05 -1.93 -4.70
CA ALA A 228 7.40 -1.87 -4.13
C ALA A 228 7.69 -3.03 -3.15
N ASP A 229 6.68 -3.49 -2.41
CA ASP A 229 6.83 -4.61 -1.48
C ASP A 229 7.03 -5.93 -2.24
N ALA A 230 6.27 -6.11 -3.33
CA ALA A 230 6.46 -7.25 -4.22
C ALA A 230 7.82 -7.24 -4.93
N GLN A 231 8.31 -6.06 -5.34
CA GLN A 231 9.64 -5.90 -5.92
C GLN A 231 10.73 -6.29 -4.91
N ASN A 232 10.63 -5.84 -3.66
CA ASN A 232 11.56 -6.25 -2.60
C ASN A 232 11.52 -7.75 -2.36
N SER A 233 10.32 -8.32 -2.24
CA SER A 233 10.12 -9.76 -2.06
C SER A 233 10.73 -10.57 -3.21
N LEU A 234 10.51 -10.13 -4.44
CA LEU A 234 11.07 -10.80 -5.62
C LEU A 234 12.61 -10.73 -5.64
N GLY A 235 13.21 -9.61 -5.23
CA GLY A 235 14.65 -9.48 -5.02
C GLY A 235 15.18 -10.53 -4.02
N TYR A 236 14.48 -10.69 -2.90
CA TYR A 236 14.81 -11.69 -1.87
C TYR A 236 14.77 -13.12 -2.43
N TYR A 237 13.73 -13.48 -3.20
CA TYR A 237 13.62 -14.83 -3.79
C TYR A 237 14.74 -15.13 -4.80
N TYR A 238 15.13 -14.15 -5.62
CA TYR A 238 16.25 -14.30 -6.51
C TYR A 238 17.59 -14.39 -5.77
N GLU A 239 17.75 -13.68 -4.64
CA GLU A 239 18.96 -13.77 -3.80
C GLU A 239 19.13 -15.16 -3.20
N ARG A 240 18.02 -15.76 -2.73
CA ARG A 240 18.05 -17.06 -2.05
C ARG A 240 17.94 -18.26 -3.00
N GLY A 241 17.30 -18.10 -4.13
CA GLY A 241 16.97 -19.20 -5.04
C GLY A 241 15.81 -20.06 -4.54
N GLU A 242 14.85 -19.46 -3.84
CA GLU A 242 13.64 -20.13 -3.33
C GLU A 242 12.51 -19.94 -4.33
N GLY A 243 11.93 -21.03 -4.84
CA GLY A 243 10.87 -20.99 -5.86
C GLY A 243 11.30 -20.44 -7.23
N VAL A 244 12.54 -20.00 -7.38
CA VAL A 244 13.17 -19.50 -8.59
C VAL A 244 14.67 -19.78 -8.56
N ALA A 245 15.31 -19.94 -9.71
CA ALA A 245 16.76 -20.10 -9.77
C ALA A 245 17.47 -18.87 -9.18
N LYS A 246 18.47 -19.09 -8.32
CA LYS A 246 19.26 -18.03 -7.71
C LYS A 246 19.92 -17.16 -8.76
N ASP A 247 19.72 -15.85 -8.66
CA ASP A 247 20.27 -14.87 -9.59
C ASP A 247 20.48 -13.53 -8.85
N LEU A 248 21.72 -13.30 -8.41
CA LEU A 248 22.06 -12.09 -7.65
C LEU A 248 21.96 -10.81 -8.50
N GLY A 249 22.15 -10.90 -9.81
CA GLY A 249 21.96 -9.74 -10.71
C GLY A 249 20.50 -9.29 -10.72
N LYS A 250 19.59 -10.25 -10.92
CA LYS A 250 18.14 -9.96 -10.85
C LYS A 250 17.71 -9.51 -9.46
N ALA A 251 18.28 -10.09 -8.39
CA ALA A 251 18.00 -9.65 -7.03
C ALA A 251 18.28 -8.14 -6.87
N ILE A 252 19.45 -7.69 -7.31
CA ILE A 252 19.86 -6.29 -7.27
C ILE A 252 18.95 -5.41 -8.13
N GLU A 253 18.58 -5.86 -9.32
CA GLU A 253 17.66 -5.10 -10.18
C GLU A 253 16.32 -4.86 -9.49
N TRP A 254 15.75 -5.89 -8.85
CA TRP A 254 14.48 -5.77 -8.16
C TRP A 254 14.58 -4.97 -6.86
N TYR A 255 15.63 -5.18 -6.05
CA TYR A 255 15.87 -4.34 -4.88
C TYR A 255 16.02 -2.86 -5.26
N ARG A 256 16.72 -2.56 -6.37
CA ARG A 256 16.87 -1.19 -6.84
C ARG A 256 15.54 -0.56 -7.24
N LYS A 257 14.72 -1.25 -8.05
CA LYS A 257 13.38 -0.77 -8.41
C LYS A 257 12.53 -0.48 -7.18
N SER A 258 12.53 -1.38 -6.21
CA SER A 258 11.82 -1.21 -4.96
C SER A 258 12.35 -0.04 -4.13
N ALA A 259 13.67 0.08 -4.02
CA ALA A 259 14.34 1.14 -3.27
C ALA A 259 14.10 2.53 -3.90
N ASP A 260 14.11 2.61 -5.23
CA ASP A 260 13.80 3.84 -5.97
C ASP A 260 12.33 4.24 -5.82
N ASN A 261 11.43 3.26 -5.62
CA ASN A 261 10.03 3.50 -5.26
C ASN A 261 9.82 3.80 -3.76
N GLY A 262 10.91 3.98 -3.00
CA GLY A 262 10.87 4.43 -1.61
C GLY A 262 10.74 3.32 -0.58
N ASN A 263 10.75 2.05 -0.96
CA ASN A 263 10.67 0.95 0.01
C ASN A 263 11.92 0.90 0.90
N GLU A 264 11.74 1.12 2.21
CA GLU A 264 12.84 1.21 3.18
C GLU A 264 13.58 -0.12 3.36
N LEU A 265 12.86 -1.26 3.28
CA LEU A 265 13.47 -2.58 3.39
C LEU A 265 14.38 -2.86 2.20
N ALA A 266 13.93 -2.51 1.00
CA ALA A 266 14.73 -2.67 -0.21
C ALA A 266 15.97 -1.75 -0.19
N GLN A 267 15.85 -0.53 0.32
CA GLN A 267 16.98 0.36 0.51
C GLN A 267 18.01 -0.26 1.47
N CYS A 268 17.55 -0.82 2.60
CA CYS A 268 18.42 -1.50 3.54
C CYS A 268 19.08 -2.74 2.90
N ASN A 269 18.32 -3.58 2.18
CA ASN A 269 18.83 -4.75 1.47
C ASN A 269 19.87 -4.38 0.40
N LEU A 270 19.61 -3.32 -0.34
CA LEU A 270 20.54 -2.82 -1.35
C LEU A 270 21.83 -2.28 -0.70
N GLY A 271 21.73 -1.60 0.44
CA GLY A 271 22.86 -1.18 1.26
C GLY A 271 23.71 -2.39 1.68
N LEU A 272 23.08 -3.46 2.19
CA LEU A 272 23.75 -4.73 2.53
C LEU A 272 24.44 -5.38 1.32
N CYS A 273 23.80 -5.35 0.17
CA CYS A 273 24.38 -5.88 -1.05
C CYS A 273 25.67 -5.14 -1.44
N TYR A 274 25.69 -3.81 -1.36
CA TYR A 274 26.89 -3.02 -1.59
C TYR A 274 27.94 -3.20 -0.49
N GLU A 275 27.55 -3.31 0.77
CA GLU A 275 28.48 -3.56 1.89
C GLU A 275 29.22 -4.89 1.74
N CYS A 276 28.49 -5.95 1.34
CA CYS A 276 29.03 -7.29 1.22
C CYS A 276 29.59 -7.63 -0.18
N GLY A 277 29.30 -6.83 -1.21
CA GLY A 277 29.63 -7.15 -2.59
C GLY A 277 28.79 -8.30 -3.18
N LYS A 278 27.50 -8.41 -2.75
CA LYS A 278 26.59 -9.44 -3.24
C LYS A 278 25.89 -8.97 -4.53
N GLY A 279 26.21 -9.59 -5.65
CA GLY A 279 25.61 -9.26 -6.95
C GLY A 279 26.03 -7.90 -7.52
N VAL A 280 26.82 -7.15 -6.76
CA VAL A 280 27.43 -5.87 -7.13
C VAL A 280 28.85 -5.80 -6.61
N THR A 281 29.69 -4.93 -7.18
CA THR A 281 31.00 -4.62 -6.60
C THR A 281 30.80 -3.98 -5.23
N LYS A 282 31.59 -4.41 -4.25
CA LYS A 282 31.56 -3.84 -2.90
C LYS A 282 31.85 -2.35 -2.93
N ASP A 283 30.98 -1.57 -2.32
CA ASP A 283 31.06 -0.11 -2.31
C ASP A 283 30.43 0.42 -1.00
N LEU A 284 31.29 0.75 -0.04
CA LEU A 284 30.84 1.18 1.29
C LEU A 284 30.18 2.57 1.27
N VAL A 285 30.56 3.43 0.33
CA VAL A 285 29.93 4.75 0.18
C VAL A 285 28.48 4.59 -0.26
N LYS A 286 28.24 3.79 -1.31
CA LYS A 286 26.86 3.50 -1.74
C LYS A 286 26.08 2.74 -0.67
N ALA A 287 26.72 1.86 0.10
CA ALA A 287 26.05 1.20 1.21
C ALA A 287 25.53 2.22 2.23
N ALA A 288 26.39 3.17 2.67
CA ALA A 288 26.02 4.22 3.60
C ALA A 288 24.91 5.14 3.03
N GLU A 289 24.99 5.52 1.76
CA GLU A 289 23.95 6.30 1.09
C GLU A 289 22.57 5.62 1.14
N TRP A 290 22.51 4.32 0.87
CA TRP A 290 21.25 3.57 0.94
C TRP A 290 20.77 3.36 2.36
N TYR A 291 21.67 3.09 3.32
CA TYR A 291 21.30 3.05 4.74
C TYR A 291 20.78 4.39 5.23
N GLN A 292 21.36 5.51 4.79
CA GLN A 292 20.87 6.84 5.17
C GLN A 292 19.44 7.06 4.69
N LYS A 293 19.13 6.75 3.43
CA LYS A 293 17.75 6.88 2.90
C LYS A 293 16.75 6.08 3.72
N ALA A 294 17.07 4.81 4.03
CA ALA A 294 16.21 3.95 4.84
C ALA A 294 16.08 4.45 6.31
N ALA A 295 17.20 4.89 6.89
CA ALA A 295 17.24 5.40 8.26
C ALA A 295 16.44 6.69 8.46
N GLU A 296 16.44 7.57 7.47
CA GLU A 296 15.64 8.79 7.42
C GLU A 296 14.13 8.52 7.33
N GLN A 297 13.74 7.40 6.72
CA GLN A 297 12.35 6.92 6.69
C GLN A 297 11.93 6.23 8.01
N GLY A 298 12.86 5.98 8.91
CA GLY A 298 12.58 5.39 10.22
C GLY A 298 13.02 3.94 10.39
N SER A 299 13.58 3.29 9.36
CA SER A 299 14.04 1.90 9.45
C SER A 299 15.08 1.72 10.56
N ALA A 300 14.70 1.01 11.62
CA ALA A 300 15.53 0.82 12.79
C ALA A 300 16.82 0.05 12.50
N GLU A 301 16.75 -0.96 11.62
CA GLU A 301 17.92 -1.71 11.17
C GLU A 301 18.89 -0.81 10.39
N ALA A 302 18.36 0.00 9.46
CA ALA A 302 19.18 0.93 8.69
C ALA A 302 19.81 2.02 9.58
N GLN A 303 19.11 2.48 10.61
CA GLN A 303 19.65 3.41 11.61
C GLN A 303 20.83 2.80 12.35
N ASN A 304 20.72 1.54 12.78
CA ASN A 304 21.87 0.85 13.41
C ASN A 304 23.04 0.72 12.42
N ARG A 305 22.80 0.29 11.17
CA ARG A 305 23.84 0.16 10.14
C ARG A 305 24.52 1.48 9.80
N LEU A 306 23.75 2.55 9.70
CA LEU A 306 24.28 3.90 9.48
C LEU A 306 25.11 4.37 10.69
N GLY A 307 24.67 4.04 11.91
CA GLY A 307 25.45 4.24 13.13
C GLY A 307 26.81 3.53 13.06
N GLU A 308 26.86 2.29 12.58
CA GLU A 308 28.09 1.54 12.35
C GLU A 308 28.97 2.19 11.28
N CYS A 309 28.38 2.70 10.18
CA CYS A 309 29.10 3.44 9.15
C CYS A 309 29.84 4.64 9.76
N TYR A 310 29.17 5.48 10.51
CA TYR A 310 29.78 6.63 11.20
C TYR A 310 30.76 6.20 12.30
N PHE A 311 30.47 5.11 13.02
CA PHE A 311 31.33 4.67 14.11
C PHE A 311 32.69 4.19 13.63
N TYR A 312 32.73 3.47 12.50
CA TYR A 312 33.97 2.89 11.96
C TYR A 312 34.56 3.65 10.77
N GLY A 313 33.93 4.72 10.33
CA GLY A 313 34.36 5.42 9.11
C GLY A 313 34.17 4.55 7.84
N ARG A 314 33.08 3.79 7.75
CA ARG A 314 32.78 2.92 6.61
C ARG A 314 31.86 3.58 5.61
N GLY A 315 32.41 4.12 4.54
CA GLY A 315 31.65 4.87 3.54
C GLY A 315 31.28 6.30 3.93
N GLU A 316 31.35 6.61 5.20
CA GLU A 316 31.22 7.94 5.79
C GLU A 316 32.46 8.25 6.63
N PRO A 317 32.87 9.52 6.78
CA PRO A 317 33.93 9.91 7.71
C PRO A 317 33.58 9.48 9.14
N GLU A 318 34.57 9.00 9.89
CA GLU A 318 34.38 8.61 11.29
C GLU A 318 33.80 9.76 12.11
N ASN A 319 32.65 9.51 12.75
CA ASN A 319 31.97 10.49 13.61
C ASN A 319 31.20 9.77 14.72
N LYS A 320 31.82 9.59 15.89
CA LYS A 320 31.23 8.88 17.01
C LYS A 320 29.96 9.56 17.54
N SER A 321 29.90 10.90 17.51
CA SER A 321 28.71 11.61 17.96
C SER A 321 27.53 11.42 17.00
N ALA A 322 27.77 11.36 15.69
CA ALA A 322 26.75 11.00 14.72
C ALA A 322 26.29 9.53 14.90
N ALA A 323 27.24 8.63 15.11
CA ALA A 323 26.96 7.21 15.37
C ALA A 323 26.01 7.02 16.56
N VAL A 324 26.30 7.70 17.68
CA VAL A 324 25.44 7.62 18.87
C VAL A 324 24.02 8.07 18.59
N LYS A 325 23.83 9.17 17.88
CA LYS A 325 22.47 9.66 17.52
C LYS A 325 21.67 8.63 16.72
N TRP A 326 22.31 7.90 15.83
CA TRP A 326 21.66 6.87 15.04
C TRP A 326 21.43 5.60 15.86
N TYR A 327 22.38 5.22 16.72
CA TYR A 327 22.16 4.11 17.66
C TYR A 327 21.03 4.40 18.65
N GLU A 328 20.89 5.63 19.16
CA GLU A 328 19.79 6.04 20.03
C GLU A 328 18.44 5.79 19.37
N LYS A 329 18.26 6.29 18.14
CA LYS A 329 17.02 6.08 17.39
C LYS A 329 16.70 4.59 17.19
N ALA A 330 17.68 3.79 16.81
CA ALA A 330 17.49 2.35 16.61
C ALA A 330 17.26 1.60 17.94
N ALA A 331 17.94 1.98 19.00
CA ALA A 331 17.82 1.38 20.33
C ALA A 331 16.46 1.65 20.98
N GLU A 332 15.92 2.86 20.80
CA GLU A 332 14.57 3.24 21.22
C GLU A 332 13.50 2.41 20.50
N GLN A 333 13.73 2.03 19.26
CA GLN A 333 12.87 1.11 18.48
C GLN A 333 13.09 -0.37 18.84
N GLY A 334 14.00 -0.66 19.78
CA GLY A 334 14.16 -2.01 20.31
C GLY A 334 15.21 -2.87 19.61
N ILE A 335 16.04 -2.35 18.70
CA ILE A 335 17.11 -3.13 18.06
C ILE A 335 18.19 -3.51 19.07
N ALA A 336 18.32 -4.79 19.40
CA ALA A 336 19.25 -5.29 20.42
C ALA A 336 20.72 -4.93 20.10
N ASN A 337 21.14 -5.02 18.84
CA ASN A 337 22.47 -4.60 18.42
C ASN A 337 22.72 -3.12 18.65
N ALA A 338 21.73 -2.26 18.36
CA ALA A 338 21.83 -0.83 18.59
C ALA A 338 21.87 -0.50 20.10
N GLN A 339 21.09 -1.20 20.92
CA GLN A 339 21.14 -1.07 22.38
C GLN A 339 22.49 -1.44 22.93
N TYR A 340 23.09 -2.55 22.46
CA TYR A 340 24.44 -2.94 22.80
C TYR A 340 25.47 -1.89 22.35
N ASN A 341 25.41 -1.44 21.10
CA ASN A 341 26.32 -0.44 20.55
C ASN A 341 26.26 0.89 21.34
N LEU A 342 25.04 1.31 21.70
CA LEU A 342 24.83 2.50 22.50
C LEU A 342 25.38 2.34 23.93
N GLY A 343 25.13 1.18 24.56
CA GLY A 343 25.73 0.83 25.86
C GLY A 343 27.26 0.89 25.81
N TYR A 344 27.86 0.36 24.75
CA TYR A 344 29.30 0.41 24.53
C TYR A 344 29.83 1.84 24.35
N CYS A 345 29.08 2.70 23.64
CA CYS A 345 29.42 4.11 23.55
C CYS A 345 29.44 4.81 24.90
N TYR A 346 28.43 4.60 25.75
CA TYR A 346 28.38 5.15 27.10
C TYR A 346 29.45 4.57 28.01
N GLU A 347 29.75 3.28 27.93
CA GLU A 347 30.81 2.64 28.72
C GLU A 347 32.18 3.25 28.41
N LYS A 348 32.51 3.47 27.17
CA LYS A 348 33.83 3.94 26.72
C LYS A 348 33.92 5.47 26.62
N GLY A 349 32.81 6.18 26.54
CA GLY A 349 32.75 7.62 26.28
C GLY A 349 32.96 7.96 24.81
N TYR A 350 32.49 7.10 23.90
CA TYR A 350 32.60 7.34 22.46
C TYR A 350 31.43 8.20 21.96
N GLY A 351 31.69 9.42 21.58
CA GLY A 351 30.70 10.37 21.07
C GLY A 351 29.70 10.89 22.08
N VAL A 352 29.77 10.43 23.32
CA VAL A 352 29.00 10.84 24.50
C VAL A 352 29.86 10.90 25.72
N THR A 353 29.42 11.60 26.78
CA THR A 353 30.09 11.53 28.08
C THR A 353 29.98 10.13 28.65
N LYS A 354 31.09 9.61 29.16
CA LYS A 354 31.16 8.31 29.81
C LYS A 354 30.17 8.22 30.96
N ASP A 355 29.27 7.20 30.87
CA ASP A 355 28.25 6.97 31.90
C ASP A 355 28.00 5.47 32.05
N LYS A 356 28.48 4.90 33.15
CA LYS A 356 28.35 3.48 33.44
C LYS A 356 26.89 3.05 33.74
N GLU A 357 26.11 3.93 34.33
CA GLU A 357 24.72 3.62 34.65
C GLU A 357 23.87 3.53 33.37
N GLN A 358 24.03 4.48 32.47
CA GLN A 358 23.41 4.43 31.14
C GLN A 358 23.90 3.21 30.36
N ALA A 359 25.19 2.93 30.37
CA ALA A 359 25.72 1.74 29.70
C ALA A 359 25.03 0.45 30.20
N MET A 360 24.94 0.30 31.54
CA MET A 360 24.30 -0.87 32.15
C MET A 360 22.83 -0.98 31.80
N GLN A 361 22.09 0.13 31.75
CA GLN A 361 20.68 0.12 31.34
C GLN A 361 20.48 -0.37 29.90
N TRP A 362 21.30 0.10 28.96
CA TRP A 362 21.21 -0.30 27.56
C TRP A 362 21.68 -1.75 27.36
N TYR A 363 22.73 -2.19 28.03
CA TYR A 363 23.16 -3.57 27.99
C TYR A 363 22.08 -4.53 28.53
N LYS A 364 21.38 -4.18 29.62
CA LYS A 364 20.26 -4.99 30.15
C LYS A 364 19.14 -5.13 29.12
N LYS A 365 18.74 -4.05 28.48
CA LYS A 365 17.73 -4.11 27.41
C LYS A 365 18.13 -5.04 26.27
N ALA A 366 19.39 -5.00 25.84
CA ALA A 366 19.91 -5.90 24.81
C ALA A 366 19.99 -7.36 25.32
N ALA A 367 20.44 -7.58 26.54
CA ALA A 367 20.56 -8.91 27.15
C ALA A 367 19.20 -9.58 27.36
N ASP A 368 18.16 -8.83 27.71
CA ASP A 368 16.78 -9.30 27.84
C ASP A 368 16.24 -9.82 26.50
N GLN A 369 16.77 -9.35 25.38
CA GLN A 369 16.48 -9.84 24.04
C GLN A 369 17.41 -11.00 23.59
N GLY A 370 18.30 -11.46 24.49
CA GLY A 370 19.22 -12.58 24.22
C GLY A 370 20.53 -12.17 23.55
N HIS A 371 20.94 -10.90 23.61
CA HIS A 371 22.20 -10.45 23.04
C HIS A 371 23.37 -10.90 23.91
N GLU A 372 24.12 -11.92 23.47
CA GLU A 372 25.18 -12.55 24.29
C GLU A 372 26.29 -11.58 24.69
N SER A 373 26.81 -10.76 23.77
CA SER A 373 27.85 -9.79 24.12
C SER A 373 27.40 -8.74 25.12
N ALA A 374 26.08 -8.47 25.24
CA ALA A 374 25.57 -7.58 26.26
C ALA A 374 25.55 -8.25 27.62
N LYS A 375 25.29 -9.56 27.71
CA LYS A 375 25.39 -10.33 28.96
C LYS A 375 26.84 -10.34 29.46
N GLU A 376 27.79 -10.64 28.57
CA GLU A 376 29.22 -10.61 28.89
C GLU A 376 29.69 -9.22 29.37
N ALA A 377 29.18 -8.14 28.75
CA ALA A 377 29.50 -6.78 29.16
C ALA A 377 28.94 -6.45 30.57
N ILE A 378 27.74 -6.90 30.91
CA ILE A 378 27.14 -6.77 32.24
C ILE A 378 28.01 -7.48 33.28
N ASP A 379 28.32 -8.77 33.03
CA ASP A 379 29.15 -9.58 33.95
C ASP A 379 30.52 -8.93 34.20
N GLY A 380 31.13 -8.38 33.15
CA GLY A 380 32.40 -7.66 33.23
C GLY A 380 32.30 -6.36 34.05
N MET A 381 31.19 -5.65 33.97
CA MET A 381 30.95 -4.42 34.73
C MET A 381 30.62 -4.70 36.21
N GLU A 382 29.89 -5.77 36.52
CA GLU A 382 29.51 -6.17 37.90
C GLU A 382 30.67 -6.80 38.65
N SER A 383 31.51 -7.57 37.98
CA SER A 383 32.64 -8.25 38.62
C SER A 383 33.78 -7.30 39.05
N GLY A 384 33.71 -6.01 38.68
CA GLY A 384 34.70 -4.98 39.12
C GLY A 384 36.13 -5.31 38.72
N GLY A 385 36.30 -6.35 37.94
CA GLY A 385 37.60 -6.96 37.65
C GLY A 385 38.09 -6.66 36.25
N MET A 386 39.40 -6.60 36.11
CA MET A 386 40.11 -6.66 34.85
C MET A 386 39.73 -7.93 34.08
N GLY A 387 38.48 -7.96 33.55
CA GLY A 387 38.06 -8.87 32.55
C GLY A 387 38.84 -8.54 31.28
N ALA A 388 39.56 -9.52 30.75
CA ALA A 388 40.27 -9.46 29.49
C ALA A 388 39.38 -8.68 28.50
N ALA A 389 39.98 -7.70 27.86
CA ALA A 389 39.39 -7.07 26.69
C ALA A 389 39.18 -8.19 25.65
N VAL A 390 38.01 -8.85 25.70
CA VAL A 390 37.55 -9.57 24.54
C VAL A 390 37.49 -8.50 23.47
N ALA A 391 38.25 -8.70 22.41
CA ALA A 391 38.23 -7.87 21.23
C ALA A 391 36.83 -8.02 20.59
N GLY A 392 35.82 -7.54 21.30
CA GLY A 392 34.46 -7.37 20.88
C GLY A 392 34.40 -6.15 19.99
N GLY A 393 34.90 -6.32 18.79
CA GLY A 393 34.42 -5.48 17.72
C GLY A 393 32.92 -5.58 17.75
N VAL A 394 32.22 -4.45 17.61
CA VAL A 394 30.77 -4.38 17.38
C VAL A 394 30.38 -5.59 16.51
N ALA A 395 29.54 -6.44 17.07
CA ALA A 395 29.31 -7.76 16.52
C ALA A 395 28.87 -7.65 15.06
N LEU A 396 29.76 -8.05 14.16
CA LEU A 396 29.45 -8.31 12.75
C LEU A 396 28.52 -9.54 12.70
N ALA A 397 27.26 -9.36 13.05
CA ALA A 397 26.23 -10.36 12.77
C ALA A 397 25.92 -10.34 11.27
N ALA A 398 26.89 -10.82 10.47
CA ALA A 398 26.77 -10.86 9.02
C ALA A 398 25.92 -12.01 8.49
N THR A 399 25.26 -12.83 9.32
CA THR A 399 24.70 -14.10 8.83
C THR A 399 23.36 -14.53 9.41
N GLY A 400 22.61 -13.65 10.09
CA GLY A 400 21.37 -14.15 10.73
C GLY A 400 20.12 -13.28 10.62
N LEU A 401 20.21 -12.04 10.21
CA LEU A 401 19.15 -11.07 10.47
C LEU A 401 18.16 -10.80 9.34
N ILE A 402 18.34 -11.39 8.16
CA ILE A 402 17.36 -11.27 7.06
C ILE A 402 16.01 -11.94 7.41
N TRP A 403 15.99 -12.79 8.43
CA TRP A 403 14.82 -13.59 8.84
C TRP A 403 13.72 -12.85 9.60
N LYS A 404 14.00 -11.66 10.18
CA LYS A 404 13.00 -10.95 10.99
C LYS A 404 12.23 -9.86 10.22
N ILE A 405 12.71 -9.44 9.07
CA ILE A 405 12.15 -8.29 8.32
C ILE A 405 10.93 -8.66 7.47
N LEU A 406 10.71 -9.97 7.19
CA LEU A 406 9.56 -10.44 6.42
C LEU A 406 8.35 -10.88 7.28
N ARG A 407 8.37 -10.59 8.60
CA ARG A 407 7.25 -10.90 9.52
C ARG A 407 6.41 -9.66 9.87
N ILE A 408 6.14 -8.79 8.91
CA ILE A 408 5.10 -7.75 9.05
C ILE A 408 4.06 -7.93 7.97
#